data_c8e5a813cbdadae62b5d2e8c94726cd8
#
_entry.id   c8e5a813cbdadae62b5d2e8c94726cd8
#
_cell.length_a   1.000
_cell.length_b   1.000
_cell.length_c   1.000
_cell.angle_alpha   90.00
_cell.angle_beta   90.00
_cell.angle_gamma   90.00
#
_symmetry.space_group_name_H-M   'P 1'
#
loop_
_entity.id
_entity.type
_entity.pdbx_description
1 polymer ?
#
loop_
_entity_poly.entity_id
_entity_poly.type
_entity_poly.pdbx_seq_one_letter_code
_entity_poly.pdbx_strand_id
1 'polypeptide(L)'
;MRLKEKVLACSFSLKCVRSVRNIGKGSVWFKLMTILCFPIGLIKYLLLSILSFQKPKKYKYDLSVVAIIKNERDYIEEWLNFYRISGVDHFYIYDNDSNDDTEKLLQKYIKQGLIDYVKMPGEKRQCDAYNEAIQTGRKECRYMIVVDLDEFLFCSDKNEKLKDQIERVFDS
;
A
#
# COMPACT_ATOMS: atom_id res chain seq x y z
N MET A 1 7.48 9.41 11.59
CA MET A 1 7.61 9.90 10.19
C MET A 1 7.37 8.73 9.26
N ARG A 2 6.25 8.73 8.53
CA ARG A 2 5.82 7.57 7.70
C ARG A 2 6.84 7.27 6.61
N LEU A 3 7.07 6.00 6.32
CA LEU A 3 8.05 5.49 5.35
C LEU A 3 7.91 6.16 3.97
N LYS A 4 6.66 6.48 3.54
CA LYS A 4 6.37 7.17 2.27
C LYS A 4 6.93 8.60 2.20
N GLU A 5 6.94 9.34 3.30
CA GLU A 5 7.48 10.70 3.34
C GLU A 5 9.01 10.66 3.33
N LYS A 6 9.61 9.65 3.98
CA LYS A 6 11.06 9.37 3.88
C LYS A 6 11.46 9.00 2.45
N VAL A 7 10.65 8.18 1.77
CA VAL A 7 10.93 7.77 0.37
C VAL A 7 10.77 8.94 -0.60
N LEU A 8 9.78 9.82 -0.43
CA LEU A 8 9.59 11.02 -1.27
C LEU A 8 10.70 12.05 -1.05
N ALA A 9 11.10 12.29 0.19
CA ALA A 9 12.23 13.16 0.51
C ALA A 9 13.54 12.58 -0.03
N CYS A 10 13.74 11.25 0.07
CA CYS A 10 14.90 10.54 -0.47
C CYS A 10 14.92 10.54 -2.02
N SER A 11 13.75 10.42 -2.69
CA SER A 11 13.68 10.43 -4.16
C SER A 11 14.03 11.79 -4.76
N PHE A 12 13.66 12.89 -4.09
CA PHE A 12 14.03 14.24 -4.52
C PHE A 12 15.54 14.49 -4.31
N SER A 13 16.06 14.10 -3.15
CA SER A 13 17.51 14.23 -2.89
C SER A 13 18.32 13.31 -3.82
N LEU A 14 17.84 12.11 -4.17
CA LEU A 14 18.46 11.22 -5.13
C LEU A 14 18.42 11.77 -6.57
N LYS A 15 17.35 12.45 -6.98
CA LYS A 15 17.29 13.14 -8.28
C LYS A 15 18.26 14.32 -8.32
N CYS A 16 18.34 15.12 -7.25
CA CYS A 16 19.32 16.19 -7.10
C CYS A 16 20.76 15.65 -7.12
N VAL A 17 21.05 14.58 -6.35
CA VAL A 17 22.35 13.92 -6.30
C VAL A 17 22.72 13.29 -7.65
N ARG A 18 21.77 12.70 -8.40
CA ARG A 18 22.01 12.19 -9.76
C ARG A 18 22.32 13.29 -10.76
N SER A 19 21.60 14.42 -10.71
CA SER A 19 21.86 15.59 -11.55
C SER A 19 23.24 16.19 -11.27
N VAL A 20 23.63 16.21 -9.99
CA VAL A 20 24.91 16.76 -9.51
C VAL A 20 26.08 15.80 -9.78
N ARG A 21 25.84 14.47 -9.87
CA ARG A 21 26.89 13.47 -10.17
C ARG A 21 27.42 13.54 -11.61
N ASN A 22 26.68 14.17 -12.52
CA ASN A 22 27.12 14.42 -13.90
C ASN A 22 27.99 15.67 -14.02
N ILE A 23 28.09 16.48 -12.95
CA ILE A 23 29.03 17.63 -12.90
C ILE A 23 30.29 17.12 -12.19
N GLY A 24 31.41 17.07 -12.89
CA GLY A 24 32.69 16.45 -12.45
C GLY A 24 33.04 16.73 -10.98
N LYS A 25 33.44 15.69 -10.26
CA LYS A 25 33.88 15.76 -8.87
C LYS A 25 35.05 16.76 -8.73
N GLY A 26 34.81 17.88 -8.10
CA GLY A 26 35.83 18.89 -7.84
C GLY A 26 35.55 20.28 -8.41
N SER A 27 34.53 20.43 -9.25
CA SER A 27 34.11 21.74 -9.78
C SER A 27 33.58 22.64 -8.65
N VAL A 28 33.96 23.92 -8.68
CA VAL A 28 33.43 24.97 -7.80
C VAL A 28 31.89 25.01 -7.88
N TRP A 29 31.33 24.75 -9.04
CA TRP A 29 29.89 24.61 -9.28
C TRP A 29 29.24 23.48 -8.48
N PHE A 30 29.93 22.35 -8.28
CA PHE A 30 29.41 21.25 -7.44
C PHE A 30 29.27 21.72 -5.98
N LYS A 31 30.27 22.41 -5.43
CA LYS A 31 30.23 22.92 -4.05
C LYS A 31 29.16 24.00 -3.89
N LEU A 32 29.03 24.89 -4.86
CA LEU A 32 27.97 25.93 -4.85
C LEU A 32 26.58 25.34 -4.92
N MET A 33 26.31 24.36 -5.80
CA MET A 33 25.04 23.68 -5.89
C MET A 33 24.69 22.89 -4.61
N THR A 34 25.67 22.25 -4.00
CA THR A 34 25.47 21.53 -2.73
C THR A 34 25.10 22.52 -1.61
N ILE A 35 25.76 23.66 -1.52
CA ILE A 35 25.49 24.73 -0.53
C ILE A 35 24.09 25.32 -0.75
N LEU A 36 23.66 25.52 -2.00
CA LEU A 36 22.33 26.04 -2.35
C LEU A 36 21.19 25.01 -2.12
N CYS A 37 21.41 23.75 -2.48
CA CYS A 37 20.40 22.70 -2.37
C CYS A 37 20.22 22.18 -0.94
N PHE A 38 21.23 22.24 -0.07
CA PHE A 38 21.16 21.77 1.30
C PHE A 38 20.10 22.53 2.14
N PRO A 39 20.08 23.87 2.20
CA PRO A 39 19.07 24.60 2.97
C PRO A 39 17.66 24.39 2.41
N ILE A 40 17.49 24.28 1.08
CA ILE A 40 16.19 23.98 0.47
C ILE A 40 15.69 22.58 0.88
N GLY A 41 16.57 21.59 0.88
CA GLY A 41 16.28 20.24 1.35
C GLY A 41 15.93 20.21 2.84
N LEU A 42 16.64 20.98 3.67
CA LEU A 42 16.39 21.10 5.11
C LEU A 42 15.05 21.80 5.40
N ILE A 43 14.75 22.89 4.72
CA ILE A 43 13.46 23.59 4.86
C ILE A 43 12.32 22.68 4.46
N LYS A 44 12.44 21.95 3.35
CA LYS A 44 11.45 20.99 2.91
C LYS A 44 11.28 19.84 3.92
N TYR A 45 12.36 19.35 4.49
CA TYR A 45 12.33 18.33 5.54
C TYR A 45 11.61 18.85 6.80
N LEU A 46 11.91 20.07 7.25
CA LEU A 46 11.27 20.69 8.41
C LEU A 46 9.77 20.95 8.15
N LEU A 47 9.40 21.44 6.97
CA LEU A 47 7.99 21.61 6.58
C LEU A 47 7.25 20.28 6.55
N LEU A 48 7.83 19.23 5.99
CA LEU A 48 7.24 17.89 5.97
C LEU A 48 7.14 17.31 7.39
N SER A 49 8.11 17.59 8.26
CA SER A 49 8.07 17.16 9.67
C SER A 49 6.94 17.87 10.43
N ILE A 50 6.73 19.17 10.21
CA ILE A 50 5.64 19.95 10.82
C ILE A 50 4.27 19.46 10.31
N LEU A 51 4.17 19.19 9.00
CA LEU A 51 2.94 18.66 8.38
C LEU A 51 2.63 17.21 8.82
N SER A 52 3.65 16.44 9.20
CA SER A 52 3.46 15.09 9.74
C SER A 52 3.00 15.03 11.20
N PHE A 53 3.02 16.16 11.91
CA PHE A 53 2.44 16.32 13.24
C PHE A 53 0.91 16.44 13.24
N GLN A 54 0.26 16.18 12.11
CA GLN A 54 -1.20 16.14 12.06
C GLN A 54 -1.72 14.98 12.93
N LYS A 55 -2.85 15.27 13.61
CA LYS A 55 -3.59 14.29 14.44
C LYS A 55 -3.70 12.95 13.71
N PRO A 56 -3.62 11.83 14.41
CA PRO A 56 -3.76 10.52 13.79
C PRO A 56 -5.06 10.47 12.99
N LYS A 57 -4.96 10.19 11.70
CA LYS A 57 -6.11 10.11 10.82
C LYS A 57 -6.95 8.92 11.29
N LYS A 58 -8.23 9.16 11.59
CA LYS A 58 -9.16 8.06 11.85
C LYS A 58 -9.40 7.34 10.53
N TYR A 59 -8.97 6.12 10.44
CA TYR A 59 -9.20 5.26 9.28
C TYR A 59 -10.53 4.51 9.46
N LYS A 60 -11.15 4.17 8.35
CA LYS A 60 -12.36 3.33 8.31
C LYS A 60 -12.01 1.86 8.61
N TYR A 61 -10.87 1.43 8.06
CA TYR A 61 -10.33 0.08 8.21
C TYR A 61 -8.90 0.14 8.74
N ASP A 62 -8.55 -0.73 9.67
CA ASP A 62 -7.17 -0.82 10.16
C ASP A 62 -6.30 -1.64 9.20
N LEU A 63 -6.78 -2.82 8.79
CA LEU A 63 -6.07 -3.69 7.85
C LEU A 63 -6.99 -4.11 6.71
N SER A 64 -6.56 -3.88 5.47
CA SER A 64 -7.26 -4.31 4.26
C SER A 64 -6.36 -5.15 3.37
N VAL A 65 -6.98 -6.06 2.62
CA VAL A 65 -6.31 -6.91 1.63
C VAL A 65 -6.76 -6.51 0.22
N VAL A 66 -5.82 -6.55 -0.71
CA VAL A 66 -6.06 -6.35 -2.15
C VAL A 66 -5.68 -7.62 -2.89
N ALA A 67 -6.57 -8.09 -3.75
CA ALA A 67 -6.29 -9.19 -4.66
C ALA A 67 -6.90 -8.94 -6.04
N ILE A 68 -6.22 -9.41 -7.09
CA ILE A 68 -6.79 -9.59 -8.42
C ILE A 68 -7.08 -11.07 -8.61
N ILE A 69 -8.27 -11.38 -9.13
CA ILE A 69 -8.76 -12.75 -9.20
C ILE A 69 -9.22 -13.10 -10.62
N LYS A 70 -9.21 -14.39 -10.92
CA LYS A 70 -9.81 -14.94 -12.14
C LYS A 70 -10.20 -16.39 -11.96
N ASN A 71 -11.51 -16.70 -11.98
CA ASN A 71 -12.05 -18.06 -11.85
C ASN A 71 -11.63 -18.77 -10.54
N GLU A 72 -11.80 -18.07 -9.40
CA GLU A 72 -11.34 -18.53 -8.09
C GLU A 72 -12.48 -19.02 -7.18
N ARG A 73 -13.61 -19.45 -7.78
CA ARG A 73 -14.82 -19.86 -7.07
C ARG A 73 -14.56 -20.88 -5.95
N ASP A 74 -13.69 -21.85 -6.21
CA ASP A 74 -13.49 -22.98 -5.30
C ASP A 74 -12.62 -22.66 -4.09
N TYR A 75 -11.81 -21.59 -4.16
CA TYR A 75 -10.81 -21.24 -3.13
C TYR A 75 -11.08 -19.92 -2.41
N ILE A 76 -11.80 -19.00 -3.03
CA ILE A 76 -11.95 -17.64 -2.54
C ILE A 76 -12.61 -17.55 -1.16
N GLU A 77 -13.54 -18.43 -0.82
CA GLU A 77 -14.18 -18.42 0.50
C GLU A 77 -13.22 -18.84 1.62
N GLU A 78 -12.37 -19.84 1.36
CA GLU A 78 -11.34 -20.26 2.30
C GLU A 78 -10.35 -19.13 2.55
N TRP A 79 -9.87 -18.50 1.47
CA TRP A 79 -8.94 -17.37 1.52
C TRP A 79 -9.54 -16.17 2.27
N LEU A 80 -10.77 -15.78 1.99
CA LEU A 80 -11.48 -14.71 2.70
C LEU A 80 -11.62 -15.02 4.20
N ASN A 81 -12.01 -16.24 4.54
CA ASN A 81 -12.18 -16.66 5.93
C ASN A 81 -10.85 -16.65 6.69
N PHE A 82 -9.77 -17.12 6.06
CA PHE A 82 -8.43 -17.08 6.63
C PHE A 82 -8.03 -15.65 7.01
N TYR A 83 -8.13 -14.71 6.07
CA TYR A 83 -7.74 -13.32 6.33
C TYR A 83 -8.66 -12.60 7.33
N ARG A 84 -9.94 -12.92 7.34
CA ARG A 84 -10.87 -12.41 8.38
C ARG A 84 -10.48 -12.87 9.77
N ILE A 85 -10.16 -14.13 9.95
CA ILE A 85 -9.69 -14.67 11.24
C ILE A 85 -8.36 -14.02 11.63
N SER A 86 -7.51 -13.72 10.67
CA SER A 86 -6.22 -13.04 10.86
C SER A 86 -6.35 -11.54 11.17
N GLY A 87 -7.57 -11.00 11.20
CA GLY A 87 -7.84 -9.61 11.61
C GLY A 87 -7.96 -8.61 10.46
N VAL A 88 -8.19 -9.07 9.24
CA VAL A 88 -8.48 -8.19 8.09
C VAL A 88 -9.92 -7.66 8.18
N ASP A 89 -10.06 -6.34 8.06
CA ASP A 89 -11.35 -5.64 8.19
C ASP A 89 -12.07 -5.48 6.85
N HIS A 90 -11.33 -5.43 5.73
CA HIS A 90 -11.90 -5.14 4.42
C HIS A 90 -11.06 -5.70 3.27
N PHE A 91 -11.72 -5.99 2.14
CA PHE A 91 -11.09 -6.55 0.93
C PHE A 91 -11.39 -5.70 -0.30
N TYR A 92 -10.39 -5.43 -1.11
CA TYR A 92 -10.50 -4.86 -2.45
C TYR A 92 -10.24 -5.98 -3.46
N ILE A 93 -11.30 -6.47 -4.10
CA ILE A 93 -11.23 -7.60 -5.04
C ILE A 93 -11.44 -7.10 -6.47
N TYR A 94 -10.45 -7.31 -7.30
CA TYR A 94 -10.46 -6.97 -8.72
C TYR A 94 -10.63 -8.22 -9.55
N ASP A 95 -11.75 -8.34 -10.26
CA ASP A 95 -12.06 -9.51 -11.07
C ASP A 95 -11.61 -9.30 -12.52
N ASN A 96 -10.64 -10.09 -12.93
CA ASN A 96 -10.10 -10.08 -14.29
C ASN A 96 -10.79 -11.10 -15.21
N ASP A 97 -12.05 -10.82 -15.57
CA ASP A 97 -12.85 -11.64 -16.48
C ASP A 97 -13.10 -13.09 -15.97
N SER A 98 -13.54 -13.26 -14.72
CA SER A 98 -14.06 -14.54 -14.27
C SER A 98 -15.33 -14.93 -15.05
N ASN A 99 -15.40 -16.16 -15.46
CA ASN A 99 -16.53 -16.74 -16.20
C ASN A 99 -17.20 -17.91 -15.45
N ASP A 100 -16.80 -18.11 -14.18
CA ASP A 100 -17.40 -19.02 -13.23
C ASP A 100 -18.39 -18.29 -12.29
N ASP A 101 -18.90 -18.98 -11.28
CA ASP A 101 -19.80 -18.37 -10.29
C ASP A 101 -19.09 -17.54 -9.18
N THR A 102 -17.83 -17.12 -9.36
CA THR A 102 -17.05 -16.36 -8.37
C THR A 102 -17.80 -15.09 -7.94
N GLU A 103 -18.26 -14.26 -8.88
CA GLU A 103 -19.00 -13.04 -8.56
C GLU A 103 -20.27 -13.33 -7.76
N LYS A 104 -21.04 -14.34 -8.15
CA LYS A 104 -22.27 -14.74 -7.48
C LYS A 104 -22.02 -15.17 -6.03
N LEU A 105 -20.96 -15.90 -5.80
CA LEU A 105 -20.53 -16.33 -4.47
C LEU A 105 -20.13 -15.15 -3.59
N LEU A 106 -19.47 -14.15 -4.17
CA LEU A 106 -19.02 -12.95 -3.45
C LEU A 106 -20.15 -11.97 -3.09
N GLN A 107 -21.33 -12.05 -3.73
CA GLN A 107 -22.44 -11.13 -3.54
C GLN A 107 -22.87 -10.97 -2.07
N LYS A 108 -22.81 -12.05 -1.28
CA LYS A 108 -23.15 -11.99 0.16
C LYS A 108 -22.18 -11.11 0.95
N TYR A 109 -20.88 -11.14 0.63
CA TYR A 109 -19.83 -10.35 1.28
C TYR A 109 -19.84 -8.89 0.80
N ILE A 110 -20.16 -8.67 -0.49
CA ILE A 110 -20.34 -7.33 -1.07
C ILE A 110 -21.50 -6.61 -0.38
N LYS A 111 -22.66 -7.29 -0.23
CA LYS A 111 -23.84 -6.74 0.46
C LYS A 111 -23.59 -6.43 1.95
N GLN A 112 -22.67 -7.13 2.58
CA GLN A 112 -22.24 -6.88 3.96
C GLN A 112 -21.25 -5.71 4.08
N GLY A 113 -20.78 -5.15 2.94
CA GLY A 113 -19.76 -4.11 2.91
C GLY A 113 -18.35 -4.61 3.29
N LEU A 114 -18.12 -5.92 3.27
CA LEU A 114 -16.83 -6.53 3.57
C LEU A 114 -15.90 -6.47 2.36
N ILE A 115 -16.45 -6.49 1.14
CA ILE A 115 -15.70 -6.51 -0.12
C ILE A 115 -16.12 -5.33 -1.00
N ASP A 116 -15.14 -4.58 -1.48
CA ASP A 116 -15.29 -3.73 -2.65
C ASP A 116 -14.87 -4.55 -3.87
N TYR A 117 -15.84 -4.85 -4.73
CA TYR A 117 -15.66 -5.69 -5.91
C TYR A 117 -15.68 -4.85 -7.19
N VAL A 118 -14.62 -4.97 -7.98
CA VAL A 118 -14.44 -4.21 -9.23
C VAL A 118 -14.13 -5.16 -10.37
N LYS A 119 -14.91 -5.08 -11.46
CA LYS A 119 -14.56 -5.77 -12.70
C LYS A 119 -13.46 -5.01 -13.43
N MET A 120 -12.38 -5.72 -13.75
CA MET A 120 -11.20 -5.16 -14.39
C MET A 120 -10.77 -6.04 -15.58
N PRO A 121 -11.56 -6.03 -16.67
CA PRO A 121 -11.32 -6.90 -17.83
C PRO A 121 -10.04 -6.54 -18.56
N GLY A 122 -9.49 -7.53 -19.28
CA GLY A 122 -8.34 -7.37 -20.19
C GLY A 122 -7.05 -7.99 -19.66
N GLU A 123 -6.03 -7.98 -20.53
CA GLU A 123 -4.74 -8.58 -20.23
C GLU A 123 -3.86 -7.66 -19.36
N LYS A 124 -3.01 -8.26 -18.50
CA LYS A 124 -1.97 -7.57 -17.70
C LYS A 124 -2.50 -6.45 -16.80
N ARG A 125 -3.69 -6.62 -16.25
CA ARG A 125 -4.38 -5.59 -15.44
C ARG A 125 -3.91 -5.52 -13.98
N GLN A 126 -3.00 -6.37 -13.56
CA GLN A 126 -2.55 -6.46 -12.17
C GLN A 126 -2.02 -5.12 -11.61
N CYS A 127 -1.16 -4.44 -12.37
CA CYS A 127 -0.64 -3.14 -11.94
C CYS A 127 -1.73 -2.07 -11.84
N ASP A 128 -2.73 -2.11 -12.74
CA ASP A 128 -3.85 -1.17 -12.72
C ASP A 128 -4.73 -1.40 -11.50
N ALA A 129 -5.04 -2.68 -11.19
CA ALA A 129 -5.80 -3.07 -10.02
C ALA A 129 -5.13 -2.58 -8.73
N TYR A 130 -3.83 -2.82 -8.59
CA TYR A 130 -3.09 -2.38 -7.40
C TYR A 130 -2.99 -0.86 -7.29
N ASN A 131 -2.80 -0.16 -8.41
CA ASN A 131 -2.79 1.31 -8.41
C ASN A 131 -4.14 1.89 -8.00
N GLU A 132 -5.24 1.36 -8.51
CA GLU A 132 -6.59 1.78 -8.16
C GLU A 132 -6.89 1.50 -6.68
N ALA A 133 -6.57 0.29 -6.19
CA ALA A 133 -6.69 -0.07 -4.79
C ALA A 133 -5.92 0.88 -3.86
N ILE A 134 -4.67 1.22 -4.23
CA ILE A 134 -3.87 2.16 -3.45
C ILE A 134 -4.50 3.57 -3.45
N GLN A 135 -5.05 4.03 -4.57
CA GLN A 135 -5.69 5.35 -4.65
C GLN A 135 -6.94 5.43 -3.76
N THR A 136 -7.73 4.37 -3.71
CA THR A 136 -8.92 4.27 -2.86
C THR A 136 -8.52 4.04 -1.40
N GLY A 137 -7.76 2.99 -1.14
CA GLY A 137 -7.43 2.53 0.20
C GLY A 137 -6.58 3.50 1.02
N ARG A 138 -5.70 4.31 0.40
CA ARG A 138 -4.91 5.33 1.11
C ARG A 138 -5.75 6.35 1.89
N LYS A 139 -7.04 6.49 1.55
CA LYS A 139 -7.97 7.39 2.21
C LYS A 139 -8.72 6.72 3.36
N GLU A 140 -8.89 5.42 3.29
CA GLU A 140 -9.77 4.63 4.13
C GLU A 140 -9.03 3.65 5.05
N CYS A 141 -7.87 3.14 4.61
CA CYS A 141 -7.14 2.10 5.33
C CYS A 141 -5.88 2.64 6.00
N ARG A 142 -5.60 2.13 7.20
CA ARG A 142 -4.34 2.36 7.91
C ARG A 142 -3.21 1.54 7.28
N TYR A 143 -3.46 0.25 7.09
CA TYR A 143 -2.57 -0.69 6.41
C TYR A 143 -3.30 -1.37 5.26
N MET A 144 -2.56 -1.65 4.21
CA MET A 144 -3.04 -2.39 3.06
C MET A 144 -1.97 -3.37 2.62
N ILE A 145 -2.33 -4.62 2.47
CA ILE A 145 -1.48 -5.68 1.94
C ILE A 145 -2.02 -6.15 0.59
N VAL A 146 -1.13 -6.53 -0.29
CA VAL A 146 -1.44 -7.10 -1.60
C VAL A 146 -0.98 -8.54 -1.56
N VAL A 147 -1.88 -9.48 -1.84
CA VAL A 147 -1.61 -10.91 -1.81
C VAL A 147 -2.42 -11.60 -2.91
N ASP A 148 -1.86 -12.65 -3.48
CA ASP A 148 -2.54 -13.49 -4.45
C ASP A 148 -3.43 -14.54 -3.71
N LEU A 149 -4.37 -15.18 -4.42
CA LEU A 149 -5.30 -16.11 -3.79
C LEU A 149 -4.69 -17.44 -3.31
N ASP A 150 -3.52 -17.76 -3.81
CA ASP A 150 -2.73 -18.92 -3.37
C ASP A 150 -1.73 -18.57 -2.24
N GLU A 151 -1.73 -17.31 -1.79
CA GLU A 151 -0.86 -16.84 -0.72
C GLU A 151 -1.62 -16.69 0.61
N PHE A 152 -1.00 -17.19 1.70
CA PHE A 152 -1.51 -17.11 3.06
C PHE A 152 -0.43 -16.56 4.00
N LEU A 153 -0.59 -15.31 4.41
CA LEU A 153 0.30 -14.66 5.36
C LEU A 153 -0.12 -14.98 6.79
N PHE A 154 0.76 -15.57 7.56
CA PHE A 154 0.51 -15.91 8.95
C PHE A 154 1.65 -15.46 9.86
N CYS A 155 1.34 -15.28 11.13
CA CYS A 155 2.31 -14.93 12.16
C CYS A 155 3.09 -16.16 12.61
N SER A 156 4.37 -15.97 12.99
CA SER A 156 5.16 -17.04 13.59
C SER A 156 4.61 -17.44 14.96
N ASP A 157 4.05 -16.51 15.72
CA ASP A 157 3.31 -16.78 16.94
C ASP A 157 1.84 -17.07 16.60
N LYS A 158 1.39 -18.29 16.90
CA LYS A 158 0.00 -18.75 16.64
C LYS A 158 -1.06 -17.99 17.43
N ASN A 159 -0.69 -17.29 18.50
CA ASN A 159 -1.59 -16.50 19.33
C ASN A 159 -1.72 -15.05 18.87
N GLU A 160 -0.87 -14.60 17.94
CA GLU A 160 -0.88 -13.24 17.41
C GLU A 160 -1.65 -13.18 16.08
N LYS A 161 -2.51 -12.17 15.91
CA LYS A 161 -3.16 -11.92 14.63
C LYS A 161 -2.24 -11.16 13.71
N LEU A 162 -2.37 -11.37 12.41
CA LEU A 162 -1.61 -10.67 11.38
C LEU A 162 -1.72 -9.14 11.52
N LYS A 163 -2.92 -8.64 11.85
CA LYS A 163 -3.15 -7.23 12.13
C LYS A 163 -2.25 -6.71 13.25
N ASP A 164 -2.20 -7.41 14.38
CA ASP A 164 -1.46 -6.98 15.57
C ASP A 164 0.06 -6.99 15.29
N GLN A 165 0.54 -7.99 14.55
CA GLN A 165 1.94 -8.05 14.12
C GLN A 165 2.31 -6.89 13.20
N ILE A 166 1.45 -6.56 12.22
CA ILE A 166 1.66 -5.44 11.30
C ILE A 166 1.73 -4.11 12.09
N GLU A 167 0.79 -3.89 13.02
CA GLU A 167 0.79 -2.70 13.87
C GLU A 167 2.07 -2.60 14.69
N ARG A 168 2.48 -3.68 15.33
CA ARG A 168 3.71 -3.72 16.14
C ARG A 168 4.96 -3.40 15.32
N VAL A 169 5.05 -3.88 14.08
CA VAL A 169 6.22 -3.68 13.21
C VAL A 169 6.27 -2.27 12.62
N PHE A 170 5.13 -1.68 12.27
CA PHE A 170 5.10 -0.42 11.53
C PHE A 170 4.79 0.82 12.37
N ASP A 171 4.30 0.66 13.61
CA ASP A 171 4.04 1.76 14.54
C ASP A 171 5.08 1.88 15.65
N SER A 172 6.07 0.96 15.69
CA SER A 172 7.19 0.96 16.65
C SER A 172 8.20 2.08 16.39
#